data_4c94b4c3b225cb11ab497e59bddde456
#
_entry.id   4c94b4c3b225cb11ab497e59bddde456
#
_cell.length_a   1.000
_cell.length_b   1.000
_cell.length_c   1.000
_cell.angle_alpha   90.00
_cell.angle_beta   90.00
_cell.angle_gamma   90.00
#
_symmetry.space_group_name_H-M   'P 1'
#
loop_
_entity.id
_entity.type
_entity.pdbx_description
1 polymer ?
#
loop_
_entity_poly.entity_id
_entity_poly.type
_entity_poly.pdbx_seq_one_letter_code
_entity_poly.pdbx_strand_id
1 'polypeptide(L)'
;NWLDLAHALALLGIDEDRAGAMGITTYKIGQTFPLDMTSFHDWAEGLDLIVCVEEKRKLIEVQIKEAIFDDRQGRRVYGWYKGGAGGMHEEELFPTRMAIDPMLVAEKIGDILIEEGCGSEALEGYLNKVREARRAENAPDIAARTPYFCSGCPHNTSTKVPDGSRAYAGIGCHIMALWMDRDTSGYTHMGGEGANWIGEAPFSKTKHV
;
A
#
# COMPACT_ATOMS: atom_id res chain seq x y z
N ASN A 1 6.18 -4.82 -4.60
CA ASN A 1 5.89 -3.62 -5.43
C ASN A 1 6.44 -3.72 -6.86
N TRP A 2 7.53 -4.50 -7.12
CA TRP A 2 8.05 -4.67 -8.49
C TRP A 2 7.02 -5.32 -9.44
N LEU A 3 6.38 -6.40 -9.02
CA LEU A 3 5.36 -7.08 -9.81
C LEU A 3 4.10 -6.21 -9.98
N ASP A 4 3.77 -5.42 -8.98
CA ASP A 4 2.63 -4.50 -9.05
C ASP A 4 2.87 -3.38 -10.07
N LEU A 5 4.11 -2.86 -10.13
CA LEU A 5 4.52 -1.89 -11.14
C LEU A 5 4.49 -2.50 -12.55
N ALA A 6 5.04 -3.71 -12.71
CA ALA A 6 5.02 -4.41 -14.01
C ALA A 6 3.58 -4.66 -14.49
N HIS A 7 2.71 -5.09 -13.57
CA HIS A 7 1.29 -5.26 -13.87
C HIS A 7 0.60 -3.92 -14.19
N ALA A 8 0.90 -2.86 -13.45
CA ALA A 8 0.38 -1.52 -13.70
C ALA A 8 0.72 -1.01 -15.10
N LEU A 9 1.98 -1.18 -15.54
CA LEU A 9 2.39 -0.83 -16.89
C LEU A 9 1.65 -1.65 -17.94
N ALA A 10 1.47 -2.96 -17.70
CA ALA A 10 0.67 -3.81 -18.59
C ALA A 10 -0.80 -3.36 -18.66
N LEU A 11 -1.42 -2.95 -17.56
CA LEU A 11 -2.77 -2.39 -17.53
C LEU A 11 -2.91 -1.10 -18.32
N LEU A 12 -1.83 -0.31 -18.42
CA LEU A 12 -1.74 0.89 -19.25
C LEU A 12 -1.38 0.59 -20.73
N GLY A 13 -1.22 -0.70 -21.07
CA GLY A 13 -0.78 -1.13 -22.40
C GLY A 13 0.65 -0.71 -22.72
N ILE A 14 1.50 -0.58 -21.72
CA ILE A 14 2.91 -0.21 -21.84
C ILE A 14 3.74 -1.49 -21.68
N ASP A 15 4.15 -2.05 -22.79
CA ASP A 15 5.16 -3.10 -22.88
C ASP A 15 6.59 -2.49 -22.94
N GLU A 16 7.60 -3.32 -23.07
CA GLU A 16 9.00 -2.88 -23.08
C GLU A 16 9.33 -1.96 -24.26
N ASP A 17 8.84 -2.27 -25.46
CA ASP A 17 9.07 -1.48 -26.66
C ASP A 17 8.42 -0.10 -26.54
N ARG A 18 7.18 -0.06 -26.06
CA ARG A 18 6.44 1.17 -25.85
C ARG A 18 7.03 2.00 -24.70
N ALA A 19 7.46 1.36 -23.62
CA ALA A 19 8.17 2.04 -22.54
C ALA A 19 9.44 2.73 -23.07
N GLY A 20 10.25 2.02 -23.84
CA GLY A 20 11.45 2.60 -24.48
C GLY A 20 11.12 3.78 -25.40
N ALA A 21 10.06 3.67 -26.22
CA ALA A 21 9.63 4.75 -27.11
C ALA A 21 9.11 5.98 -26.35
N MET A 22 8.58 5.80 -25.13
CA MET A 22 8.11 6.88 -24.25
C MET A 22 9.22 7.43 -23.34
N GLY A 23 10.45 6.89 -23.41
CA GLY A 23 11.54 7.27 -22.51
C GLY A 23 11.38 6.76 -21.10
N ILE A 24 10.59 5.71 -20.89
CA ILE A 24 10.35 5.09 -19.59
C ILE A 24 11.36 3.97 -19.38
N THR A 25 12.04 3.99 -18.26
CA THR A 25 12.88 2.89 -17.79
C THR A 25 12.47 2.49 -16.38
N THR A 26 12.74 1.26 -15.99
CA THR A 26 12.42 0.74 -14.66
C THR A 26 13.68 0.21 -13.97
N TYR A 27 13.79 0.44 -12.66
CA TYR A 27 14.89 -0.04 -11.84
C TYR A 27 14.37 -0.86 -10.67
N LYS A 28 14.73 -2.15 -10.66
CA LYS A 28 14.38 -3.05 -9.57
C LYS A 28 15.46 -3.01 -8.49
N ILE A 29 15.13 -2.45 -7.34
CA ILE A 29 16.01 -2.43 -6.19
C ILE A 29 15.99 -3.80 -5.51
N GLY A 30 17.10 -4.53 -5.59
CA GLY A 30 17.28 -5.83 -4.95
C GLY A 30 17.68 -5.71 -3.48
N GLN A 31 18.51 -4.73 -3.15
CA GLN A 31 18.95 -4.40 -1.80
C GLN A 31 18.33 -3.06 -1.38
N THR A 32 17.43 -3.10 -0.43
CA THR A 32 16.66 -1.91 -0.01
C THR A 32 17.44 -1.01 0.94
N PHE A 33 18.45 -1.54 1.64
CA PHE A 33 19.30 -0.75 2.53
C PHE A 33 20.66 -1.45 2.77
N PRO A 34 21.81 -0.74 2.66
CA PRO A 34 21.89 0.56 1.98
C PRO A 34 21.63 0.42 0.49
N LEU A 35 21.14 1.48 -0.16
CA LEU A 35 20.97 1.52 -1.60
C LEU A 35 22.33 1.41 -2.29
N ASP A 36 22.43 0.61 -3.35
CA ASP A 36 23.61 0.63 -4.22
C ASP A 36 23.65 1.93 -5.02
N MET A 37 24.40 2.89 -4.50
CA MET A 37 24.51 4.22 -5.07
C MET A 37 25.14 4.22 -6.46
N THR A 38 26.10 3.34 -6.72
CA THR A 38 26.80 3.27 -8.02
C THR A 38 25.83 2.85 -9.12
N SER A 39 25.20 1.69 -8.95
CA SER A 39 24.22 1.22 -9.94
C SER A 39 23.02 2.15 -10.08
N PHE A 40 22.63 2.81 -8.98
CA PHE A 40 21.54 3.79 -9.02
C PHE A 40 21.93 5.03 -9.86
N HIS A 41 23.11 5.60 -9.66
CA HIS A 41 23.57 6.76 -10.43
C HIS A 41 23.69 6.44 -11.92
N ASP A 42 24.28 5.29 -12.25
CA ASP A 42 24.41 4.84 -13.64
C ASP A 42 23.05 4.72 -14.33
N TRP A 43 22.06 4.16 -13.62
CA TRP A 43 20.69 4.04 -14.16
C TRP A 43 19.96 5.38 -14.25
N ALA A 44 20.19 6.27 -13.28
CA ALA A 44 19.48 7.54 -13.17
C ALA A 44 20.03 8.63 -14.10
N GLU A 45 21.13 8.38 -14.80
CA GLU A 45 21.73 9.33 -15.72
C GLU A 45 20.73 9.70 -16.85
N GLY A 46 20.56 10.99 -17.07
CA GLY A 46 19.65 11.52 -18.11
C GLY A 46 18.16 11.46 -17.79
N LEU A 47 17.76 11.01 -16.62
CA LEU A 47 16.36 11.02 -16.21
C LEU A 47 15.94 12.38 -15.66
N ASP A 48 14.80 12.91 -16.11
CA ASP A 48 14.20 14.15 -15.59
C ASP A 48 13.32 13.90 -14.36
N LEU A 49 12.71 12.71 -14.28
CA LEU A 49 11.78 12.33 -13.23
C LEU A 49 12.03 10.88 -12.78
N ILE A 50 12.11 10.69 -11.48
CA ILE A 50 12.15 9.38 -10.84
C ILE A 50 10.87 9.22 -10.01
N VAL A 51 10.12 8.14 -10.24
CA VAL A 51 8.94 7.78 -9.44
C VAL A 51 9.28 6.57 -8.59
N CYS A 52 9.29 6.76 -7.27
CA CYS A 52 9.57 5.71 -6.31
C CYS A 52 8.26 5.02 -5.89
N VAL A 53 8.08 3.77 -6.30
CA VAL A 53 6.90 2.96 -5.94
C VAL A 53 7.24 2.10 -4.73
N GLU A 54 6.98 2.63 -3.55
CA GLU A 54 7.16 1.92 -2.28
C GLU A 54 5.96 2.13 -1.36
N GLU A 55 5.76 1.24 -0.40
CA GLU A 55 4.62 1.30 0.51
C GLU A 55 5.06 1.43 1.97
N LYS A 56 4.22 2.04 2.79
CA LYS A 56 4.30 2.17 4.25
C LYS A 56 5.42 3.08 4.79
N ARG A 57 6.58 3.14 4.16
CA ARG A 57 7.71 3.95 4.63
C ARG A 57 8.53 4.49 3.46
N LYS A 58 9.07 5.67 3.61
CA LYS A 58 9.97 6.33 2.65
C LYS A 58 11.41 5.79 2.76
N LEU A 59 11.62 4.48 2.67
CA LEU A 59 12.96 3.92 2.83
C LEU A 59 13.83 4.15 1.58
N ILE A 60 13.26 3.95 0.42
CA ILE A 60 13.94 4.10 -0.88
C ILE A 60 13.93 5.56 -1.31
N GLU A 61 12.79 6.21 -1.25
CA GLU A 61 12.64 7.63 -1.62
C GLU A 61 13.66 8.53 -0.91
N VAL A 62 13.89 8.31 0.39
CA VAL A 62 14.84 9.12 1.17
C VAL A 62 16.27 8.89 0.69
N GLN A 63 16.68 7.65 0.48
CA GLN A 63 18.01 7.31 -0.01
C GLN A 63 18.25 7.85 -1.44
N ILE A 64 17.23 7.78 -2.31
CA ILE A 64 17.30 8.37 -3.66
C ILE A 64 17.49 9.88 -3.58
N LYS A 65 16.71 10.57 -2.75
CA LYS A 65 16.83 12.02 -2.57
C LYS A 65 18.20 12.42 -2.02
N GLU A 66 18.74 11.64 -1.09
CA GLU A 66 20.10 11.83 -0.57
C GLU A 66 21.15 11.60 -1.65
N ALA A 67 21.03 10.51 -2.42
CA ALA A 67 21.95 10.17 -3.48
C ALA A 67 22.13 11.26 -4.54
N ILE A 68 21.03 11.95 -4.89
CA ILE A 68 21.04 12.98 -5.95
C ILE A 68 21.14 14.41 -5.41
N PHE A 69 21.32 14.61 -4.10
CA PHE A 69 21.25 15.92 -3.48
C PHE A 69 22.23 16.92 -4.10
N ASP A 70 23.49 16.51 -4.27
CA ASP A 70 24.55 17.36 -4.83
C ASP A 70 24.56 17.38 -6.37
N ASP A 71 23.92 16.42 -7.03
CA ASP A 71 23.86 16.29 -8.49
C ASP A 71 22.41 16.18 -8.99
N ARG A 72 21.57 17.06 -8.50
CA ARG A 72 20.14 17.04 -8.84
C ARG A 72 19.86 17.37 -10.30
N GLN A 73 20.61 18.28 -10.91
CA GLN A 73 20.48 18.71 -12.31
C GLN A 73 19.03 19.01 -12.76
N GLY A 74 18.19 19.51 -11.85
CA GLY A 74 16.76 19.72 -12.12
C GLY A 74 15.88 18.48 -12.01
N ARG A 75 16.46 17.30 -11.78
CA ARG A 75 15.73 16.02 -11.64
C ARG A 75 14.71 16.08 -10.51
N ARG A 76 13.52 15.57 -10.78
CA ARG A 76 12.42 15.48 -9.80
C ARG A 76 12.33 14.06 -9.24
N VAL A 77 11.94 13.93 -7.97
CA VAL A 77 11.68 12.65 -7.32
C VAL A 77 10.29 12.67 -6.71
N TYR A 78 9.44 11.79 -7.18
CA TYR A 78 8.11 11.53 -6.65
C TYR A 78 8.12 10.22 -5.86
N GLY A 79 7.39 10.17 -4.78
CA GLY A 79 7.24 8.99 -3.96
C GLY A 79 5.90 9.02 -3.23
N TRP A 80 5.86 9.16 -1.90
CA TRP A 80 4.60 9.33 -1.20
C TRP A 80 3.84 10.58 -1.65
N TYR A 81 4.57 11.60 -2.03
CA TYR A 81 4.02 12.85 -2.51
C TYR A 81 4.56 13.17 -3.90
N LYS A 82 3.77 13.91 -4.62
CA LYS A 82 4.09 14.37 -5.96
C LYS A 82 4.85 15.69 -5.89
N GLY A 83 6.15 15.58 -6.00
CA GLY A 83 7.05 16.72 -6.00
C GLY A 83 7.26 17.34 -4.62
N GLY A 84 8.00 18.43 -4.62
CA GLY A 84 8.13 19.30 -3.49
C GLY A 84 9.17 18.94 -2.45
N ALA A 85 9.31 19.81 -1.50
CA ALA A 85 10.25 19.74 -0.39
C ALA A 85 9.61 19.24 0.92
N GLY A 86 8.50 18.52 0.85
CA GLY A 86 7.82 18.02 2.05
C GLY A 86 6.93 19.05 2.74
N GLY A 87 6.29 19.93 1.96
CA GLY A 87 5.34 20.92 2.48
C GLY A 87 3.99 20.32 2.86
N MET A 88 3.25 20.96 3.75
CA MET A 88 1.93 20.53 4.23
C MET A 88 0.82 20.52 3.16
N HIS A 89 1.14 20.85 1.91
CA HIS A 89 0.17 20.98 0.80
C HIS A 89 0.56 20.13 -0.41
N GLU A 90 1.41 19.11 -0.24
CA GLU A 90 1.79 18.21 -1.32
C GLU A 90 0.69 17.21 -1.59
N GLU A 91 0.43 16.96 -2.86
CA GLU A 91 -0.51 15.93 -3.27
C GLU A 91 0.05 14.54 -2.93
N GLU A 92 -0.71 13.75 -2.15
CA GLU A 92 -0.38 12.36 -1.86
C GLU A 92 -0.45 11.54 -3.17
N LEU A 93 0.67 10.95 -3.54
CA LEU A 93 0.76 10.11 -4.73
C LEU A 93 0.46 8.65 -4.38
N PHE A 94 1.20 8.08 -3.43
CA PHE A 94 0.99 6.72 -2.95
C PHE A 94 0.61 6.71 -1.46
N PRO A 95 -0.41 5.93 -1.08
CA PRO A 95 -0.88 5.89 0.31
C PRO A 95 0.18 5.29 1.24
N THR A 96 0.29 5.88 2.42
CA THR A 96 1.19 5.43 3.47
C THR A 96 0.59 4.29 4.31
N ARG A 97 -0.64 3.92 4.05
CA ARG A 97 -1.41 2.88 4.75
C ARG A 97 -1.87 1.84 3.75
N MET A 98 -2.05 0.62 4.25
CA MET A 98 -2.47 -0.53 3.46
C MET A 98 -1.42 -0.96 2.42
N ALA A 99 -1.75 -1.94 1.61
CA ALA A 99 -0.94 -2.34 0.47
C ALA A 99 -1.26 -1.45 -0.74
N ILE A 100 -0.28 -1.24 -1.60
CA ILE A 100 -0.48 -0.59 -2.89
C ILE A 100 -0.91 -1.66 -3.89
N ASP A 101 -2.07 -1.47 -4.52
CA ASP A 101 -2.54 -2.37 -5.57
C ASP A 101 -2.09 -1.92 -6.97
N PRO A 102 -1.98 -2.84 -7.95
CA PRO A 102 -1.54 -2.51 -9.30
C PRO A 102 -2.42 -1.49 -10.03
N MET A 103 -3.71 -1.47 -9.77
CA MET A 103 -4.63 -0.52 -10.41
C MET A 103 -4.41 0.90 -9.88
N LEU A 104 -4.12 1.05 -8.58
CA LEU A 104 -3.73 2.34 -8.02
C LEU A 104 -2.41 2.82 -8.63
N VAL A 105 -1.42 1.94 -8.74
CA VAL A 105 -0.14 2.28 -9.38
C VAL A 105 -0.36 2.70 -10.83
N ALA A 106 -1.17 1.95 -11.59
CA ALA A 106 -1.52 2.27 -12.97
C ALA A 106 -2.19 3.64 -13.10
N GLU A 107 -3.16 3.94 -12.23
CA GLU A 107 -3.84 5.24 -12.23
C GLU A 107 -2.85 6.38 -12.00
N LYS A 108 -2.01 6.28 -10.96
CA LYS A 108 -1.05 7.33 -10.60
C LYS A 108 0.06 7.50 -11.65
N ILE A 109 0.60 6.40 -12.18
CA ILE A 109 1.60 6.45 -13.25
C ILE A 109 0.97 7.00 -14.55
N GLY A 110 -0.24 6.57 -14.89
CA GLY A 110 -0.95 7.08 -16.05
C GLY A 110 -1.18 8.59 -15.99
N ASP A 111 -1.58 9.11 -14.82
CA ASP A 111 -1.75 10.55 -14.59
C ASP A 111 -0.42 11.30 -14.78
N ILE A 112 0.67 10.80 -14.19
CA ILE A 112 2.01 11.38 -14.35
C ILE A 112 2.42 11.40 -15.82
N LEU A 113 2.23 10.30 -16.54
CA LEU A 113 2.60 10.24 -17.96
C LEU A 113 1.84 11.25 -18.83
N ILE A 114 0.56 11.48 -18.54
CA ILE A 114 -0.23 12.53 -19.22
C ILE A 114 0.33 13.91 -18.90
N GLU A 115 0.64 14.19 -17.66
CA GLU A 115 1.20 15.48 -17.21
C GLU A 115 2.59 15.76 -17.80
N GLU A 116 3.39 14.72 -17.97
CA GLU A 116 4.71 14.80 -18.60
C GLU A 116 4.66 14.85 -20.15
N GLY A 117 3.46 14.94 -20.73
CA GLY A 117 3.28 15.06 -22.17
C GLY A 117 3.36 13.75 -22.94
N CYS A 118 3.38 12.60 -22.26
CA CYS A 118 3.33 11.27 -22.86
C CYS A 118 1.89 10.78 -23.10
N GLY A 119 0.90 11.66 -22.98
CA GLY A 119 -0.52 11.37 -23.20
C GLY A 119 -0.79 10.92 -24.64
N SER A 120 -1.69 9.95 -24.78
CA SER A 120 -2.22 9.51 -26.08
C SER A 120 -3.65 8.98 -25.87
N GLU A 121 -4.47 9.02 -26.91
CA GLU A 121 -5.83 8.49 -26.86
C GLU A 121 -5.86 7.03 -26.38
N ALA A 122 -4.87 6.23 -26.79
CA ALA A 122 -4.73 4.85 -26.33
C ALA A 122 -4.44 4.76 -24.83
N LEU A 123 -3.50 5.57 -24.32
CA LEU A 123 -3.17 5.60 -22.87
C LEU A 123 -4.37 6.05 -22.05
N GLU A 124 -5.05 7.10 -22.47
CA GLU A 124 -6.28 7.58 -21.81
C GLU A 124 -7.38 6.52 -21.81
N GLY A 125 -7.53 5.78 -22.91
CA GLY A 125 -8.47 4.67 -23.00
C GLY A 125 -8.17 3.55 -22.00
N TYR A 126 -6.91 3.17 -21.83
CA TYR A 126 -6.48 2.20 -20.82
C TYR A 126 -6.69 2.73 -19.40
N LEU A 127 -6.30 3.96 -19.15
CA LEU A 127 -6.45 4.61 -17.85
C LEU A 127 -7.93 4.70 -17.41
N ASN A 128 -8.82 5.02 -18.34
CA ASN A 128 -10.25 5.04 -18.06
C ASN A 128 -10.80 3.66 -17.67
N LYS A 129 -10.36 2.59 -18.33
CA LYS A 129 -10.72 1.21 -17.95
C LYS A 129 -10.24 0.86 -16.53
N VAL A 130 -9.00 1.26 -16.19
CA VAL A 130 -8.45 1.07 -14.84
C VAL A 130 -9.30 1.80 -13.80
N ARG A 131 -9.66 3.04 -14.06
CA ARG A 131 -10.49 3.85 -13.17
C ARG A 131 -11.90 3.26 -12.99
N GLU A 132 -12.50 2.76 -14.05
CA GLU A 132 -13.80 2.07 -14.00
C GLU A 132 -13.71 0.80 -13.15
N ALA A 133 -12.68 -0.03 -13.37
CA ALA A 133 -12.46 -1.26 -12.60
C ALA A 133 -12.27 -0.96 -11.10
N ARG A 134 -11.46 0.04 -10.75
CA ARG A 134 -11.27 0.47 -9.36
C ARG A 134 -12.56 0.98 -8.70
N ARG A 135 -13.37 1.73 -9.44
CA ARG A 135 -14.68 2.18 -8.92
C ARG A 135 -15.60 0.99 -8.65
N ALA A 136 -15.61 -0.01 -9.55
CA ALA A 136 -16.42 -1.21 -9.37
C ALA A 136 -15.95 -2.05 -8.16
N GLU A 137 -14.63 -2.19 -7.97
CA GLU A 137 -14.06 -2.92 -6.84
C GLU A 137 -14.33 -2.22 -5.49
N ASN A 138 -14.28 -0.90 -5.46
CA ASN A 138 -14.57 -0.11 -4.25
C ASN A 138 -16.07 0.18 -4.04
N ALA A 139 -16.94 -0.37 -4.88
CA ALA A 139 -18.38 -0.26 -4.66
C ALA A 139 -18.78 -1.05 -3.39
N PRO A 140 -19.75 -0.55 -2.60
CA PRO A 140 -20.20 -1.28 -1.43
C PRO A 140 -20.71 -2.67 -1.81
N ASP A 141 -20.27 -3.68 -1.07
CA ASP A 141 -20.78 -5.04 -1.23
C ASP A 141 -22.30 -5.06 -0.98
N ILE A 142 -23.06 -5.63 -1.92
CA ILE A 142 -24.50 -5.81 -1.79
C ILE A 142 -24.81 -6.79 -0.64
N ALA A 143 -23.91 -7.74 -0.39
CA ALA A 143 -23.98 -8.67 0.73
C ALA A 143 -22.58 -9.16 1.11
N ALA A 144 -22.12 -8.78 2.29
CA ALA A 144 -20.88 -9.30 2.87
C ALA A 144 -21.17 -10.58 3.67
N ARG A 145 -20.34 -11.61 3.49
CA ARG A 145 -20.39 -12.80 4.34
C ARG A 145 -19.81 -12.47 5.70
N THR A 146 -20.62 -12.60 6.75
CA THR A 146 -20.11 -12.58 8.11
C THR A 146 -19.30 -13.83 8.38
N PRO A 147 -18.08 -13.74 8.92
CA PRO A 147 -17.32 -14.91 9.34
C PRO A 147 -18.09 -15.75 10.37
N TYR A 148 -17.92 -17.05 10.36
CA TYR A 148 -18.51 -17.96 11.33
C TYR A 148 -17.58 -19.16 11.56
N PHE A 149 -17.70 -19.77 12.75
CA PHE A 149 -16.95 -20.98 13.08
C PHE A 149 -17.61 -22.23 12.49
N CYS A 150 -16.82 -23.23 12.16
CA CYS A 150 -17.30 -24.51 11.67
C CYS A 150 -18.30 -25.15 12.63
N SER A 151 -19.21 -25.97 12.12
CA SER A 151 -20.15 -26.74 12.93
C SER A 151 -19.40 -27.64 13.93
N GLY A 152 -19.76 -27.59 15.20
CA GLY A 152 -19.09 -28.34 16.28
C GLY A 152 -17.73 -27.76 16.71
N CYS A 153 -17.30 -26.65 16.18
CA CYS A 153 -16.04 -26.02 16.59
C CYS A 153 -16.13 -25.53 18.05
N PRO A 154 -15.10 -25.79 18.89
CA PRO A 154 -15.06 -25.29 20.28
C PRO A 154 -15.16 -23.77 20.39
N HIS A 155 -14.71 -23.01 19.39
CA HIS A 155 -14.83 -21.55 19.35
C HIS A 155 -16.29 -21.07 19.41
N ASN A 156 -17.25 -21.87 18.98
CA ASN A 156 -18.67 -21.50 19.11
C ASN A 156 -19.10 -21.27 20.57
N THR A 157 -18.44 -21.92 21.51
CA THR A 157 -18.71 -21.79 22.95
C THR A 157 -17.69 -20.89 23.61
N SER A 158 -16.40 -21.12 23.36
CA SER A 158 -15.31 -20.42 24.06
C SER A 158 -15.20 -18.92 23.74
N THR A 159 -15.77 -18.45 22.63
CA THR A 159 -15.80 -17.02 22.27
C THR A 159 -17.07 -16.30 22.71
N LYS A 160 -17.94 -16.94 23.49
CA LYS A 160 -19.08 -16.24 24.13
C LYS A 160 -18.58 -15.48 25.34
N VAL A 161 -18.69 -14.18 25.27
CA VAL A 161 -18.27 -13.27 26.34
C VAL A 161 -19.43 -13.03 27.30
N PRO A 162 -19.22 -13.10 28.63
CA PRO A 162 -20.26 -12.76 29.59
C PRO A 162 -20.75 -11.33 29.46
N ASP A 163 -22.02 -11.08 29.77
CA ASP A 163 -22.63 -9.76 29.70
C ASP A 163 -21.83 -8.70 30.49
N GLY A 164 -21.59 -7.56 29.86
CA GLY A 164 -20.80 -6.46 30.45
C GLY A 164 -19.29 -6.71 30.48
N SER A 165 -18.83 -7.79 29.90
CA SER A 165 -17.40 -8.08 29.70
C SER A 165 -17.03 -7.90 28.24
N ARG A 166 -15.73 -7.86 27.93
CA ARG A 166 -15.20 -7.92 26.57
C ARG A 166 -13.99 -8.86 26.52
N ALA A 167 -13.66 -9.32 25.34
CA ALA A 167 -12.48 -10.13 25.08
C ALA A 167 -11.56 -9.48 24.05
N TYR A 168 -10.30 -9.88 24.07
CA TYR A 168 -9.38 -9.66 22.95
C TYR A 168 -9.23 -10.96 22.14
N ALA A 169 -9.12 -10.81 20.83
CA ALA A 169 -8.93 -11.95 19.95
C ALA A 169 -7.48 -12.45 19.98
N GLY A 170 -7.34 -13.77 19.99
CA GLY A 170 -6.08 -14.43 19.63
C GLY A 170 -5.99 -14.63 18.12
N ILE A 171 -4.78 -14.86 17.61
CA ILE A 171 -4.54 -15.15 16.20
C ILE A 171 -4.97 -16.59 15.88
N GLY A 172 -5.37 -16.82 14.63
CA GLY A 172 -5.98 -18.06 14.14
C GLY A 172 -7.49 -17.89 13.97
N CYS A 173 -8.26 -18.96 14.04
CA CYS A 173 -9.72 -18.88 13.88
C CYS A 173 -10.40 -17.96 14.91
N HIS A 174 -9.81 -17.77 16.08
CA HIS A 174 -10.35 -16.89 17.10
C HIS A 174 -10.48 -15.43 16.60
N ILE A 175 -9.59 -14.97 15.72
CA ILE A 175 -9.64 -13.60 15.18
C ILE A 175 -10.97 -13.30 14.48
N MET A 176 -11.65 -14.31 13.95
CA MET A 176 -12.95 -14.13 13.30
C MET A 176 -14.03 -13.58 14.24
N ALA A 177 -13.85 -13.74 15.56
CA ALA A 177 -14.76 -13.18 16.57
C ALA A 177 -14.84 -11.63 16.50
N LEU A 178 -13.83 -10.96 15.94
CA LEU A 178 -13.83 -9.50 15.71
C LEU A 178 -14.94 -9.03 14.75
N TRP A 179 -15.32 -9.89 13.81
CA TRP A 179 -16.36 -9.59 12.82
C TRP A 179 -17.70 -10.28 13.15
N MET A 180 -17.77 -10.93 14.30
CA MET A 180 -18.99 -11.56 14.82
C MET A 180 -19.49 -10.72 16.00
N ASP A 181 -20.78 -10.80 16.30
CA ASP A 181 -21.36 -10.16 17.48
C ASP A 181 -20.98 -10.95 18.74
N ARG A 182 -19.76 -10.73 19.25
CA ARG A 182 -19.11 -11.50 20.32
C ARG A 182 -18.40 -10.64 21.36
N ASP A 183 -18.66 -9.33 21.43
CA ASP A 183 -18.00 -8.40 22.36
C ASP A 183 -16.46 -8.57 22.39
N THR A 184 -15.89 -8.90 21.24
CA THR A 184 -14.45 -9.09 21.05
C THR A 184 -13.87 -7.88 20.35
N SER A 185 -12.84 -7.26 20.92
CA SER A 185 -12.25 -6.02 20.40
C SER A 185 -10.74 -6.14 20.31
N GLY A 186 -10.20 -5.87 19.13
CA GLY A 186 -8.76 -5.79 18.92
C GLY A 186 -8.01 -7.12 19.05
N TYR A 187 -6.79 -7.09 18.61
CA TYR A 187 -5.83 -8.20 18.69
C TYR A 187 -4.40 -7.64 18.71
N THR A 188 -3.43 -8.47 19.05
CA THR A 188 -2.02 -8.19 18.89
C THR A 188 -1.43 -9.11 17.81
N HIS A 189 -0.12 -9.27 17.77
CA HIS A 189 0.57 -10.23 16.89
C HIS A 189 0.62 -11.62 17.52
N MET A 190 0.94 -12.63 16.73
CA MET A 190 1.16 -13.99 17.21
C MET A 190 2.24 -14.02 18.30
N GLY A 191 1.96 -14.67 19.43
CA GLY A 191 2.81 -14.74 20.61
C GLY A 191 2.68 -13.54 21.56
N GLY A 192 1.88 -12.54 21.21
CA GLY A 192 1.59 -11.37 22.04
C GLY A 192 0.15 -11.33 22.55
N GLU A 193 -0.59 -12.44 22.44
CA GLU A 193 -1.98 -12.54 22.85
C GLU A 193 -2.13 -12.19 24.34
N GLY A 194 -3.04 -11.26 24.64
CA GLY A 194 -3.28 -10.76 25.99
C GLY A 194 -2.32 -9.66 26.45
N ALA A 195 -1.23 -9.36 25.76
CA ALA A 195 -0.27 -8.34 26.17
C ALA A 195 -0.88 -6.93 26.18
N ASN A 196 -1.81 -6.64 25.28
CA ASN A 196 -2.56 -5.39 25.25
C ASN A 196 -3.38 -5.18 26.54
N TRP A 197 -3.94 -6.25 27.12
CA TRP A 197 -4.65 -6.15 28.39
C TRP A 197 -3.74 -5.76 29.55
N ILE A 198 -2.51 -6.23 29.58
CA ILE A 198 -1.54 -5.85 30.61
C ILE A 198 -1.34 -4.33 30.65
N GLY A 199 -1.28 -3.69 29.47
CA GLY A 199 -1.15 -2.24 29.38
C GLY A 199 -2.45 -1.48 29.68
N GLU A 200 -3.59 -2.05 29.35
CA GLU A 200 -4.89 -1.39 29.48
C GLU A 200 -5.53 -1.58 30.87
N ALA A 201 -5.31 -2.72 31.51
CA ALA A 201 -5.98 -3.09 32.76
C ALA A 201 -5.96 -2.01 33.85
N PRO A 202 -4.85 -1.28 34.09
CA PRO A 202 -4.81 -0.22 35.10
C PRO A 202 -5.78 0.94 34.82
N PHE A 203 -6.21 1.12 33.59
CA PHE A 203 -7.04 2.24 33.14
C PHE A 203 -8.47 1.83 32.78
N SER A 204 -8.76 0.53 32.73
CA SER A 204 -10.07 0.00 32.34
C SER A 204 -10.90 -0.41 33.55
N LYS A 205 -12.20 -0.08 33.51
CA LYS A 205 -13.21 -0.59 34.45
C LYS A 205 -14.04 -1.75 33.86
N THR A 206 -13.85 -2.05 32.57
CA THR A 206 -14.55 -3.14 31.90
C THR A 206 -13.94 -4.48 32.29
N LYS A 207 -14.75 -5.45 32.60
CA LYS A 207 -14.28 -6.80 32.86
C LYS A 207 -13.78 -7.43 31.56
N HIS A 208 -12.68 -8.18 31.66
CA HIS A 208 -12.10 -8.93 30.54
C HIS A 208 -12.14 -10.43 30.82
N VAL A 209 -12.22 -11.19 29.75
CA VAL A 209 -12.11 -12.65 29.71
C VAL A 209 -11.16 -13.05 28.57
#